data_bdc5e0f3619d35e10fab959a995f659b
#
_entry.id   bdc5e0f3619d35e10fab959a995f659b
#
_cell.length_a   1.000
_cell.length_b   1.000
_cell.length_c   1.000
_cell.angle_alpha   90.00
_cell.angle_beta   90.00
_cell.angle_gamma   90.00
#
_symmetry.space_group_name_H-M   'P 1'
#
loop_
_entity.id
_entity.type
_entity.pdbx_description
1 polymer ?
#
loop_
_entity_poly.entity_id
_entity_poly.type
_entity_poly.pdbx_seq_one_letter_code
_entity_poly.pdbx_strand_id
1 'polypeptide(L)'
;MPKASVTRQIAREKQKLINFVLDIEKYPEFIPFCIDSKVYERNDHKDEIAIIADLTIGKKPFVDTYKSDVRYNKQDDTIHVTNIGGPLKHLENNWKFIQKDKFTEVRFDVDFEIKNKFLDMIMTKSFQYGLNKIADAFQKRAEKI
;
A
#
# COMPACT_ATOMS: atom_id res chain seq x y z
N MET A 1 10.10 7.51 14.09
CA MET A 1 9.04 7.30 13.09
C MET A 1 9.58 6.48 11.92
N PRO A 2 9.08 5.27 11.71
CA PRO A 2 9.57 4.47 10.61
C PRO A 2 9.20 5.06 9.25
N LYS A 3 10.21 5.18 8.42
CA LYS A 3 10.06 5.61 7.03
C LYS A 3 10.85 4.64 6.16
N ALA A 4 10.28 4.25 5.05
CA ALA A 4 10.98 3.42 4.11
C ALA A 4 10.44 3.65 2.70
N SER A 5 11.26 3.35 1.72
CA SER A 5 10.86 3.45 0.33
C SER A 5 11.43 2.29 -0.45
N VAL A 6 10.77 1.97 -1.55
CA VAL A 6 11.23 0.92 -2.46
C VAL A 6 10.87 1.32 -3.88
N THR A 7 11.73 0.95 -4.83
CA THR A 7 11.50 1.16 -6.25
C THR A 7 11.65 -0.19 -6.95
N ARG A 8 10.68 -0.53 -7.79
CA ARG A 8 10.67 -1.78 -8.53
C ARG A 8 10.39 -1.52 -10.01
N GLN A 9 10.97 -2.37 -10.86
CA GLN A 9 10.72 -2.36 -12.29
C GLN A 9 9.92 -3.60 -12.61
N ILE A 10 8.69 -3.41 -13.12
CA ILE A 10 7.77 -4.51 -13.37
C ILE A 10 7.38 -4.51 -14.84
N ALA A 11 7.55 -5.65 -15.51
CA ALA A 11 7.30 -5.80 -16.94
C ALA A 11 5.80 -5.90 -17.23
N ARG A 12 5.06 -4.86 -16.89
CA ARG A 12 3.62 -4.74 -17.13
C ARG A 12 3.28 -3.29 -17.45
N GLU A 13 2.17 -3.09 -18.14
CA GLU A 13 1.69 -1.75 -18.46
C GLU A 13 1.28 -0.99 -17.20
N LYS A 14 1.53 0.30 -17.20
CA LYS A 14 1.24 1.19 -16.07
C LYS A 14 -0.21 1.05 -15.60
N GLN A 15 -1.18 1.13 -16.50
CA GLN A 15 -2.59 1.09 -16.09
C GLN A 15 -2.97 -0.25 -15.46
N LYS A 16 -2.40 -1.34 -15.94
CA LYS A 16 -2.62 -2.66 -15.33
C LYS A 16 -2.13 -2.69 -13.89
N LEU A 17 -0.96 -2.11 -13.64
CA LEU A 17 -0.38 -2.06 -12.30
C LEU A 17 -1.18 -1.15 -11.37
N ILE A 18 -1.65 -0.02 -11.88
CA ILE A 18 -2.49 0.89 -11.10
C ILE A 18 -3.78 0.18 -10.68
N ASN A 19 -4.45 -0.46 -11.63
CA ASN A 19 -5.69 -1.20 -11.34
C ASN A 19 -5.44 -2.32 -10.32
N PHE A 20 -4.31 -2.99 -10.45
CA PHE A 20 -3.90 -4.04 -9.53
C PHE A 20 -3.71 -3.51 -8.11
N VAL A 21 -3.04 -2.38 -7.95
CA VAL A 21 -2.82 -1.76 -6.63
C VAL A 21 -4.13 -1.25 -6.03
N LEU A 22 -5.04 -0.77 -6.85
CA LEU A 22 -6.33 -0.28 -6.38
C LEU A 22 -7.32 -1.39 -6.02
N ASP A 23 -7.03 -2.63 -6.40
CA ASP A 23 -7.88 -3.78 -6.08
C ASP A 23 -7.56 -4.30 -4.67
N ILE A 24 -7.91 -3.48 -3.70
CA ILE A 24 -7.55 -3.69 -2.29
C ILE A 24 -8.15 -4.97 -1.72
N GLU A 25 -9.31 -5.38 -2.20
CA GLU A 25 -9.97 -6.58 -1.70
C GLU A 25 -9.20 -7.88 -2.00
N LYS A 26 -8.25 -7.83 -2.93
CA LYS A 26 -7.40 -8.97 -3.26
C LYS A 26 -6.14 -9.07 -2.40
N TYR A 27 -5.84 -8.04 -1.63
CA TYR A 27 -4.61 -8.00 -0.83
C TYR A 27 -4.39 -9.19 0.09
N PRO A 28 -5.42 -9.71 0.79
CA PRO A 28 -5.20 -10.87 1.66
C PRO A 28 -4.74 -12.13 0.93
N GLU A 29 -4.94 -12.20 -0.38
CA GLU A 29 -4.54 -13.38 -1.17
C GLU A 29 -3.03 -13.48 -1.34
N PHE A 30 -2.29 -12.38 -1.25
CA PHE A 30 -0.86 -12.42 -1.58
C PHE A 30 0.04 -11.54 -0.70
N ILE A 31 -0.49 -10.54 0.01
CA ILE A 31 0.36 -9.65 0.81
C ILE A 31 0.64 -10.26 2.17
N PRO A 32 1.93 -10.40 2.56
CA PRO A 32 2.28 -10.89 3.89
C PRO A 32 1.65 -10.02 4.97
N PHE A 33 1.14 -10.66 6.01
CA PHE A 33 0.55 -10.01 7.18
C PHE A 33 -0.76 -9.28 6.90
N CYS A 34 -1.28 -9.29 5.69
CA CYS A 34 -2.61 -8.77 5.40
C CYS A 34 -3.60 -9.91 5.51
N ILE A 35 -4.42 -9.88 6.57
CA ILE A 35 -5.34 -10.97 6.92
C ILE A 35 -6.68 -10.78 6.24
N ASP A 36 -7.14 -9.54 6.17
CA ASP A 36 -8.46 -9.23 5.62
C ASP A 36 -8.45 -7.80 5.07
N SER A 37 -9.36 -7.51 4.16
CA SER A 37 -9.56 -6.17 3.64
C SER A 37 -11.02 -5.98 3.27
N LYS A 38 -11.51 -4.75 3.37
CA LYS A 38 -12.89 -4.43 3.05
C LYS A 38 -12.96 -3.03 2.46
N VAL A 39 -13.51 -2.92 1.25
CA VAL A 39 -13.75 -1.63 0.62
C VAL A 39 -15.17 -1.20 0.99
N TYR A 40 -15.29 -0.03 1.64
CA TYR A 40 -16.57 0.53 2.02
C TYR A 40 -17.15 1.40 0.91
N GLU A 41 -16.27 2.10 0.20
CA GLU A 41 -16.70 3.12 -0.74
C GLU A 41 -15.64 3.29 -1.82
N ARG A 42 -16.10 3.39 -3.06
CA ARG A 42 -15.23 3.70 -4.19
C ARG A 42 -15.96 4.66 -5.11
N ASN A 43 -15.38 5.83 -5.33
CA ASN A 43 -15.93 6.86 -6.19
C ASN A 43 -14.97 7.14 -7.33
N ASP A 44 -15.37 6.79 -8.55
CA ASP A 44 -14.59 7.03 -9.75
C ASP A 44 -15.00 8.35 -10.36
N HIS A 45 -14.10 9.32 -10.35
CA HIS A 45 -14.30 10.63 -10.96
C HIS A 45 -13.42 10.76 -12.20
N LYS A 46 -13.65 11.84 -12.95
CA LYS A 46 -12.89 12.09 -14.18
C LYS A 46 -11.37 12.10 -13.94
N ASP A 47 -10.94 12.79 -12.89
CA ASP A 47 -9.52 13.01 -12.61
C ASP A 47 -9.00 12.24 -11.41
N GLU A 48 -9.86 11.54 -10.67
CA GLU A 48 -9.50 10.92 -9.42
C GLU A 48 -10.37 9.70 -9.12
N ILE A 49 -9.77 8.69 -8.50
CA ILE A 49 -10.51 7.59 -7.88
C ILE A 49 -10.28 7.68 -6.38
N ALA A 50 -11.36 7.74 -5.61
CA ALA A 50 -11.30 7.82 -4.14
C ALA A 50 -11.86 6.54 -3.54
N ILE A 51 -11.11 5.91 -2.65
CA ILE A 51 -11.50 4.65 -2.01
C ILE A 51 -11.36 4.78 -0.50
N ILE A 52 -12.36 4.29 0.24
CA ILE A 52 -12.27 4.14 1.69
C ILE A 52 -12.27 2.64 1.97
N ALA A 53 -11.25 2.18 2.65
CA ALA A 53 -11.07 0.74 2.89
C ALA A 53 -10.45 0.46 4.25
N ASP A 54 -10.80 -0.70 4.82
CA ASP A 54 -10.14 -1.24 6.00
C ASP A 54 -9.13 -2.29 5.57
N LEU A 55 -7.99 -2.29 6.25
CA LEU A 55 -7.01 -3.35 6.17
C LEU A 55 -6.78 -3.92 7.56
N THR A 56 -6.90 -5.23 7.69
CA THR A 56 -6.57 -5.95 8.91
C THR A 56 -5.19 -6.55 8.73
N ILE A 57 -4.25 -6.10 9.52
CA ILE A 57 -2.85 -6.48 9.38
C ILE A 57 -2.29 -7.01 10.69
N GLY A 58 -1.24 -7.81 10.56
CA GLY A 58 -0.50 -8.31 11.69
C GLY A 58 -0.36 -9.81 11.71
N LYS A 59 0.09 -10.29 12.84
CA LYS A 59 0.28 -11.72 13.11
C LYS A 59 -0.18 -11.97 14.53
N LYS A 60 -1.03 -12.96 14.73
CA LYS A 60 -1.59 -13.25 16.06
C LYS A 60 -0.49 -13.38 17.09
N PRO A 61 -0.65 -12.81 18.30
CA PRO A 61 -1.82 -12.10 18.80
C PRO A 61 -1.88 -10.60 18.46
N PHE A 62 -0.96 -10.08 17.65
CA PHE A 62 -0.84 -8.65 17.35
C PHE A 62 -1.51 -8.32 16.01
N VAL A 63 -2.84 -8.31 16.00
CA VAL A 63 -3.64 -8.04 14.82
C VAL A 63 -4.47 -6.77 15.03
N ASP A 64 -4.42 -5.86 14.06
CA ASP A 64 -5.18 -4.63 14.12
C ASP A 64 -5.79 -4.28 12.77
N THR A 65 -6.89 -3.54 12.82
CA THR A 65 -7.57 -3.05 11.62
C THR A 65 -7.47 -1.52 11.56
N TYR A 66 -7.07 -0.99 10.42
CA TYR A 66 -7.05 0.45 10.22
C TYR A 66 -7.78 0.83 8.95
N LYS A 67 -8.39 2.01 8.98
CA LYS A 67 -9.16 2.55 7.85
C LYS A 67 -8.30 3.53 7.08
N SER A 68 -8.31 3.40 5.77
CA SER A 68 -7.50 4.21 4.87
C SER A 68 -8.34 4.99 3.89
N ASP A 69 -7.88 6.20 3.59
CA ASP A 69 -8.37 7.03 2.50
C ASP A 69 -7.36 6.91 1.37
N VAL A 70 -7.76 6.32 0.25
CA VAL A 70 -6.90 6.06 -0.89
C VAL A 70 -7.32 6.97 -2.05
N ARG A 71 -6.39 7.76 -2.57
CA ARG A 71 -6.63 8.69 -3.67
C ARG A 71 -5.70 8.43 -4.83
N TYR A 72 -6.26 8.06 -5.97
CA TYR A 72 -5.51 7.92 -7.21
C TYR A 72 -5.72 9.16 -8.06
N ASN A 73 -4.63 9.87 -8.34
CA ASN A 73 -4.63 11.04 -9.22
C ASN A 73 -4.31 10.57 -10.63
N LYS A 74 -5.27 10.69 -11.54
CA LYS A 74 -5.13 10.18 -12.92
C LYS A 74 -4.16 11.01 -13.76
N GLN A 75 -3.96 12.28 -13.43
CA GLN A 75 -3.05 13.15 -14.17
C GLN A 75 -1.60 12.85 -13.84
N ASP A 76 -1.31 12.61 -12.56
CA ASP A 76 0.06 12.40 -12.09
C ASP A 76 0.47 10.95 -12.03
N ASP A 77 -0.48 10.02 -12.17
CA ASP A 77 -0.27 8.58 -11.98
C ASP A 77 0.29 8.28 -10.59
N THR A 78 -0.31 8.90 -9.59
CA THR A 78 0.09 8.73 -8.18
C THR A 78 -1.08 8.22 -7.36
N ILE A 79 -0.77 7.40 -6.35
CA ILE A 79 -1.74 6.98 -5.35
C ILE A 79 -1.23 7.49 -4.01
N HIS A 80 -2.10 8.20 -3.28
CA HIS A 80 -1.78 8.74 -1.96
C HIS A 80 -2.70 8.11 -0.94
N VAL A 81 -2.15 7.56 0.12
CA VAL A 81 -2.90 6.85 1.15
C VAL A 81 -2.64 7.49 2.51
N THR A 82 -3.71 7.80 3.23
CA THR A 82 -3.64 8.28 4.61
C THR A 82 -4.58 7.46 5.48
N ASN A 83 -4.27 7.36 6.77
CA ASN A 83 -5.17 6.68 7.70
C ASN A 83 -6.25 7.65 8.20
N ILE A 84 -7.46 7.14 8.40
CA ILE A 84 -8.57 7.91 8.99
C ILE A 84 -9.11 7.24 10.25
N GLY A 85 -8.41 6.24 10.76
CA GLY A 85 -8.78 5.59 12.01
C GLY A 85 -7.94 4.35 12.25
N GLY A 86 -7.97 3.86 13.50
CA GLY A 86 -7.26 2.66 13.88
C GLY A 86 -6.11 2.94 14.84
N PRO A 87 -5.21 1.96 15.03
CA PRO A 87 -4.15 2.03 16.03
C PRO A 87 -2.97 2.90 15.64
N LEU A 88 -2.93 3.38 14.41
CA LEU A 88 -1.84 4.21 13.93
C LEU A 88 -2.10 5.67 14.27
N LYS A 89 -1.10 6.32 14.83
CA LYS A 89 -1.14 7.76 15.07
C LYS A 89 -1.04 8.51 13.76
N HIS A 90 -0.25 7.95 12.82
CA HIS A 90 -0.01 8.55 11.52
C HIS A 90 0.30 7.45 10.51
N LEU A 91 -0.26 7.55 9.32
CA LEU A 91 0.12 6.72 8.18
C LEU A 91 0.00 7.58 6.92
N GLU A 92 1.06 7.59 6.15
CA GLU A 92 1.04 8.17 4.82
C GLU A 92 1.87 7.29 3.92
N ASN A 93 1.28 6.86 2.79
CA ASN A 93 2.10 6.21 1.78
C ASN A 93 1.77 6.76 0.42
N ASN A 94 2.76 6.73 -0.45
CA ASN A 94 2.67 7.30 -1.78
C ASN A 94 3.19 6.29 -2.80
N TRP A 95 2.45 6.15 -3.89
CA TRP A 95 2.83 5.34 -5.02
C TRP A 95 2.97 6.23 -6.23
N LYS A 96 4.02 6.00 -7.03
CA LYS A 96 4.17 6.67 -8.32
C LYS A 96 4.50 5.64 -9.38
N PHE A 97 3.83 5.76 -10.53
CA PHE A 97 3.96 4.82 -11.64
C PHE A 97 4.52 5.58 -12.85
N ILE A 98 5.65 5.13 -13.35
CA ILE A 98 6.31 5.79 -14.49
C ILE A 98 6.48 4.76 -15.61
N GLN A 99 5.74 4.95 -16.70
CA GLN A 99 5.82 4.06 -17.85
C GLN A 99 7.16 4.24 -18.56
N LYS A 100 7.89 3.15 -18.70
CA LYS A 100 9.11 3.08 -19.48
C LYS A 100 8.83 2.29 -20.76
N ASP A 101 9.86 2.00 -21.55
CA ASP A 101 9.71 1.35 -22.84
C ASP A 101 9.09 -0.06 -22.72
N LYS A 102 9.65 -0.91 -21.88
CA LYS A 102 9.21 -2.31 -21.74
C LYS A 102 8.73 -2.68 -20.34
N PHE A 103 8.68 -1.70 -19.44
CA PHE A 103 8.29 -1.94 -18.04
C PHE A 103 7.75 -0.66 -17.42
N THR A 104 7.18 -0.79 -16.25
CA THR A 104 6.76 0.36 -15.45
C THR A 104 7.64 0.43 -14.21
N GLU A 105 8.18 1.61 -13.93
CA GLU A 105 8.87 1.85 -12.67
C GLU A 105 7.84 2.22 -11.62
N VAL A 106 7.80 1.46 -10.53
CA VAL A 106 6.87 1.69 -9.43
C VAL A 106 7.67 2.15 -8.23
N ARG A 107 7.38 3.35 -7.74
CA ARG A 107 7.98 3.92 -6.54
C ARG A 107 6.96 3.90 -5.44
N PHE A 108 7.34 3.41 -4.29
CA PHE A 108 6.46 3.29 -3.13
C PHE A 108 7.20 3.74 -1.89
N ASP A 109 6.60 4.66 -1.13
CA ASP A 109 7.16 5.07 0.15
C ASP A 109 6.08 5.02 1.24
N VAL A 110 6.52 4.76 2.45
CA VAL A 110 5.64 4.67 3.62
C VAL A 110 6.27 5.43 4.78
N ASP A 111 5.45 6.21 5.45
CA ASP A 111 5.80 6.91 6.69
C ASP A 111 4.66 6.63 7.67
N PHE A 112 4.97 6.05 8.83
CA PHE A 112 3.94 5.79 9.81
C PHE A 112 4.43 5.94 11.24
N GLU A 113 3.48 6.07 12.17
CA GLU A 113 3.77 6.13 13.59
C GLU A 113 2.68 5.36 14.33
N ILE A 114 3.09 4.43 15.19
CA ILE A 114 2.16 3.65 16.02
C ILE A 114 1.95 4.39 17.34
N LYS A 115 0.72 4.39 17.84
CA LYS A 115 0.39 5.08 19.09
C LYS A 115 1.18 4.54 20.27
N ASN A 116 1.43 3.22 20.32
CA ASN A 116 2.24 2.60 21.35
C ASN A 116 3.73 2.80 21.02
N LYS A 117 4.43 3.60 21.80
CA LYS A 117 5.82 3.97 21.56
C LYS A 117 6.78 2.79 21.56
N PHE A 118 6.52 1.79 22.39
CA PHE A 118 7.35 0.59 22.45
C PHE A 118 7.25 -0.22 21.16
N LEU A 119 6.03 -0.44 20.67
CA LEU A 119 5.81 -1.14 19.42
C LEU A 119 6.37 -0.35 18.23
N ASP A 120 6.24 0.97 18.26
CA ASP A 120 6.79 1.83 17.21
C ASP A 120 8.31 1.66 17.11
N MET A 121 8.99 1.61 18.25
CA MET A 121 10.44 1.43 18.31
C MET A 121 10.85 0.06 17.75
N ILE A 122 10.12 -1.00 18.12
CA ILE A 122 10.38 -2.34 17.62
C ILE A 122 10.20 -2.42 16.11
N MET A 123 9.10 -1.88 15.61
CA MET A 123 8.78 -1.90 14.17
C MET A 123 9.81 -1.13 13.35
N THR A 124 10.33 -0.03 13.88
CA THR A 124 11.31 0.80 13.18
C THR A 124 12.55 -0.01 12.77
N LYS A 125 12.98 -0.93 13.61
CA LYS A 125 14.22 -1.70 13.36
C LYS A 125 14.09 -2.70 12.20
N SER A 126 12.89 -3.19 11.93
CA SER A 126 12.68 -4.22 10.90
C SER A 126 11.82 -3.73 9.75
N PHE A 127 11.50 -2.44 9.72
CA PHE A 127 10.51 -1.93 8.79
C PHE A 127 10.93 -2.06 7.32
N GLN A 128 12.16 -1.70 6.99
CA GLN A 128 12.63 -1.80 5.61
C GLN A 128 12.60 -3.25 5.11
N TYR A 129 12.96 -4.19 5.98
CA TYR A 129 12.92 -5.60 5.63
C TYR A 129 11.48 -6.07 5.35
N GLY A 130 10.54 -5.67 6.21
CA GLY A 130 9.13 -6.00 6.02
C GLY A 130 8.56 -5.37 4.75
N LEU A 131 8.92 -4.12 4.47
CA LEU A 131 8.47 -3.43 3.27
C LEU A 131 9.01 -4.11 2.01
N ASN A 132 10.27 -4.55 2.03
CA ASN A 132 10.85 -5.27 0.89
C ASN A 132 10.10 -6.58 0.63
N LYS A 133 9.69 -7.29 1.67
CA LYS A 133 8.88 -8.51 1.51
C LYS A 133 7.53 -8.22 0.89
N ILE A 134 6.89 -7.13 1.29
CA ILE A 134 5.61 -6.71 0.71
C ILE A 134 5.81 -6.36 -0.76
N ALA A 135 6.86 -5.62 -1.08
CA ALA A 135 7.18 -5.25 -2.45
C ALA A 135 7.45 -6.48 -3.32
N ASP A 136 8.17 -7.47 -2.78
CA ASP A 136 8.41 -8.73 -3.49
C ASP A 136 7.11 -9.45 -3.80
N ALA A 137 6.17 -9.48 -2.85
CA ALA A 137 4.88 -10.12 -3.04
C ALA A 137 4.06 -9.41 -4.11
N PHE A 138 4.05 -8.07 -4.09
CA PHE A 138 3.37 -7.28 -5.12
C PHE A 138 3.96 -7.55 -6.51
N GLN A 139 5.28 -7.52 -6.62
CA GLN A 139 5.93 -7.75 -7.90
C GLN A 139 5.66 -9.14 -8.43
N LYS A 140 5.78 -10.15 -7.58
CA LYS A 140 5.56 -11.55 -7.97
C LYS A 140 4.13 -11.77 -8.45
N ARG A 141 3.14 -11.20 -7.76
CA ARG A 141 1.74 -11.31 -8.16
C ARG A 141 1.47 -10.51 -9.43
N ALA A 142 2.04 -9.31 -9.54
CA ALA A 142 1.87 -8.46 -10.71
C ALA A 142 2.39 -9.11 -11.99
N GLU A 143 3.43 -9.90 -11.89
CA GLU A 143 4.00 -10.61 -13.04
C GLU A 143 3.11 -11.73 -13.55
N LYS A 144 2.04 -12.06 -12.82
CA LYS A 144 1.06 -13.08 -13.19
C LYS A 144 -0.24 -12.53 -13.77
N ILE A 145 -0.41 -11.24 -13.80
CA ILE A 145 -1.65 -10.62 -14.29
C ILE A 145 -1.60 -10.33 -15.79
#